data_7fdf870b23a2795a6855cd5656bd0a32
#
_entry.id   7fdf870b23a2795a6855cd5656bd0a32
#
_cell.length_a   1.000
_cell.length_b   1.000
_cell.length_c   1.000
_cell.angle_alpha   90.00
_cell.angle_beta   90.00
_cell.angle_gamma   90.00
#
_symmetry.space_group_name_H-M   'P 1'
#
loop_
_entity.id
_entity.type
_entity.pdbx_description
1 polymer ?
#
loop_
_entity_poly.entity_id
_entity_poly.type
_entity_poly.pdbx_seq_one_letter_code
_entity_poly.pdbx_strand_id
1 'polypeptide(L)'
;MTQSWNNTSEQENFVLSLLGNKKGGHYVELGAFHSKNGSNTNRLENEFDWKGVSFEIKEDLRKEFNENRSNPCMGDALDFNYISYFEDNSFPKQIDYLQVDIDAGYKKNGRPDGSAYTSLHGLLAVPLNSYRFTVITFEHDANMYWRNDVMRDVQREILDSLGYSLVVRTESEDWWVDPKVIGLEEYRKYFRWDHL
;
A
#
# COMPACT_ATOMS: atom_id res chain seq x y z
N MET A 1 19.62 -9.12 -16.34
CA MET A 1 20.06 -8.14 -15.33
C MET A 1 19.00 -8.18 -14.23
N THR A 2 19.29 -8.82 -13.12
CA THR A 2 18.42 -8.84 -11.94
C THR A 2 18.49 -7.46 -11.31
N GLN A 3 17.44 -6.66 -11.47
CA GLN A 3 17.27 -5.45 -10.67
C GLN A 3 17.18 -5.87 -9.19
N SER A 4 18.02 -5.34 -8.35
CA SER A 4 17.91 -5.53 -6.89
C SER A 4 16.77 -4.65 -6.39
N TRP A 5 15.77 -5.26 -5.85
CA TRP A 5 14.53 -4.61 -5.41
C TRP A 5 14.51 -4.43 -3.87
N ASN A 6 15.46 -3.71 -3.32
CA ASN A 6 15.62 -3.55 -1.87
C ASN A 6 15.48 -2.11 -1.39
N ASN A 7 14.42 -1.40 -1.76
CA ASN A 7 14.13 -0.08 -1.19
C ASN A 7 12.67 0.30 -1.44
N THR A 8 12.12 1.08 -0.53
CA THR A 8 10.79 1.71 -0.63
C THR A 8 10.53 2.43 -1.96
N SER A 9 11.57 2.96 -2.61
CA SER A 9 11.50 3.51 -3.97
C SER A 9 11.10 2.51 -5.07
N GLU A 10 11.08 1.22 -4.79
CA GLU A 10 10.72 0.20 -5.78
C GLU A 10 9.22 0.09 -6.00
N GLN A 11 8.43 0.21 -4.95
CA GLN A 11 6.98 0.25 -5.06
C GLN A 11 6.55 1.45 -5.91
N GLU A 12 7.09 2.66 -5.67
CA GLU A 12 6.83 3.84 -6.49
C GLU A 12 7.27 3.63 -7.95
N ASN A 13 8.45 3.03 -8.17
CA ASN A 13 8.94 2.73 -9.53
C ASN A 13 8.04 1.73 -10.25
N PHE A 14 7.55 0.70 -9.56
CA PHE A 14 6.59 -0.25 -10.10
C PHE A 14 5.30 0.44 -10.52
N VAL A 15 4.70 1.22 -9.62
CA VAL A 15 3.46 1.98 -9.86
C VAL A 15 3.64 2.93 -11.05
N LEU A 16 4.69 3.75 -11.05
CA LEU A 16 4.95 4.69 -12.13
C LEU A 16 5.21 4.02 -13.47
N SER A 17 6.01 2.96 -13.48
CA SER A 17 6.31 2.22 -14.71
C SER A 17 5.08 1.54 -15.29
N LEU A 18 4.22 0.99 -14.43
CA LEU A 18 2.99 0.31 -14.84
C LEU A 18 1.96 1.31 -15.38
N LEU A 19 1.88 2.50 -14.78
CA LEU A 19 0.94 3.56 -15.15
C LEU A 19 1.53 4.58 -16.15
N GLY A 20 2.65 4.25 -16.81
CA GLY A 20 3.25 5.11 -17.84
C GLY A 20 3.69 6.48 -17.34
N ASN A 21 4.17 6.57 -16.10
CA ASN A 21 4.53 7.82 -15.42
C ASN A 21 3.34 8.82 -15.35
N LYS A 22 2.16 8.31 -15.05
CA LYS A 22 0.93 9.08 -14.93
C LYS A 22 1.12 10.28 -13.99
N LYS A 23 0.70 11.47 -14.44
CA LYS A 23 0.57 12.67 -13.60
C LYS A 23 -0.85 12.81 -13.07
N GLY A 24 -0.98 13.44 -11.89
CA GLY A 24 -2.29 13.73 -11.29
C GLY A 24 -3.07 12.47 -10.90
N GLY A 25 -2.38 11.40 -10.52
CA GLY A 25 -3.01 10.19 -9.99
C GLY A 25 -3.54 10.36 -8.57
N HIS A 26 -4.15 9.28 -8.04
CA HIS A 26 -4.64 9.24 -6.67
C HIS A 26 -4.07 8.04 -5.92
N TYR A 27 -3.73 8.24 -4.64
CA TYR A 27 -3.25 7.16 -3.77
C TYR A 27 -3.90 7.15 -2.39
N VAL A 28 -3.85 6.00 -1.75
CA VAL A 28 -4.11 5.79 -0.33
C VAL A 28 -2.91 5.03 0.25
N GLU A 29 -2.33 5.53 1.34
CA GLU A 29 -1.15 4.95 1.98
C GLU A 29 -1.45 4.65 3.45
N LEU A 30 -1.39 3.37 3.81
CA LEU A 30 -1.60 2.91 5.18
C LEU A 30 -0.25 2.54 5.80
N GLY A 31 0.20 3.29 6.80
CA GLY A 31 1.53 3.19 7.39
C GLY A 31 2.54 4.08 6.66
N ALA A 32 2.40 5.41 6.83
CA ALA A 32 3.18 6.37 6.06
C ALA A 32 4.62 6.56 6.58
N PHE A 33 4.87 6.25 7.86
CA PHE A 33 6.15 6.47 8.52
C PHE A 33 6.63 7.93 8.35
N HIS A 34 7.78 8.19 7.72
CA HIS A 34 8.31 9.52 7.48
C HIS A 34 7.84 10.13 6.16
N SER A 35 7.75 11.45 6.11
CA SER A 35 7.30 12.21 4.92
C SER A 35 8.14 11.96 3.65
N LYS A 36 9.40 11.58 3.80
CA LYS A 36 10.34 11.39 2.70
C LYS A 36 11.12 10.08 2.79
N ASN A 37 11.81 9.83 3.90
CA ASN A 37 12.65 8.65 4.04
C ASN A 37 11.78 7.42 4.32
N GLY A 38 11.83 6.44 3.44
CA GLY A 38 10.99 5.26 3.55
C GLY A 38 9.56 5.45 3.04
N SER A 39 9.20 6.61 2.49
CA SER A 39 7.87 6.84 1.92
C SER A 39 7.70 6.13 0.58
N ASN A 40 6.55 5.50 0.39
CA ASN A 40 6.13 4.85 -0.85
C ASN A 40 5.30 5.76 -1.76
N THR A 41 5.13 7.04 -1.39
CA THR A 41 4.27 7.98 -2.10
C THR A 41 4.89 9.37 -2.27
N ASN A 42 6.10 9.60 -1.74
CA ASN A 42 6.74 10.92 -1.81
C ASN A 42 6.98 11.40 -3.24
N ARG A 43 7.51 10.54 -4.12
CA ARG A 43 7.74 10.88 -5.52
C ARG A 43 6.45 11.04 -6.29
N LEU A 44 5.44 10.21 -6.00
CA LEU A 44 4.12 10.32 -6.63
C LEU A 44 3.54 11.71 -6.43
N GLU A 45 3.63 12.24 -5.20
CA GLU A 45 3.17 13.58 -4.89
C GLU A 45 4.06 14.66 -5.51
N ASN A 46 5.37 14.62 -5.24
CA ASN A 46 6.26 15.75 -5.51
C ASN A 46 6.73 15.86 -6.98
N GLU A 47 6.84 14.72 -7.69
CA GLU A 47 7.33 14.70 -9.07
C GLU A 47 6.21 14.50 -10.10
N PHE A 48 5.07 13.91 -9.66
CA PHE A 48 3.97 13.52 -10.55
C PHE A 48 2.62 14.15 -10.19
N ASP A 49 2.58 15.07 -9.23
CA ASP A 49 1.38 15.82 -8.82
C ASP A 49 0.21 14.95 -8.35
N TRP A 50 0.50 13.79 -7.73
CA TRP A 50 -0.55 12.91 -7.25
C TRP A 50 -1.21 13.47 -5.98
N LYS A 51 -2.53 13.22 -5.87
CA LYS A 51 -3.31 13.53 -4.68
C LYS A 51 -3.57 12.26 -3.89
N GLY A 52 -3.59 12.38 -2.56
CA GLY A 52 -3.81 11.19 -1.76
C GLY A 52 -4.11 11.49 -0.31
N VAL A 53 -4.20 10.42 0.44
CA VAL A 53 -4.26 10.44 1.91
C VAL A 53 -3.35 9.35 2.44
N SER A 54 -2.56 9.72 3.44
CA SER A 54 -1.67 8.81 4.17
C SER A 54 -2.16 8.64 5.60
N PHE A 55 -1.78 7.55 6.25
CA PHE A 55 -2.15 7.24 7.62
C PHE A 55 -0.92 6.86 8.44
N GLU A 56 -0.76 7.51 9.60
CA GLU A 56 0.29 7.21 10.57
C GLU A 56 -0.24 7.40 12.00
N ILE A 57 -0.19 6.33 12.79
CA ILE A 57 -0.73 6.34 14.16
C ILE A 57 0.16 7.14 15.11
N LYS A 58 1.49 7.19 14.89
CA LYS A 58 2.44 7.91 15.71
C LYS A 58 2.32 9.42 15.47
N GLU A 59 1.96 10.16 16.49
CA GLU A 59 1.65 11.59 16.38
C GLU A 59 2.83 12.44 15.91
N ASP A 60 4.03 12.13 16.36
CA ASP A 60 5.26 12.82 15.98
C ASP A 60 5.59 12.65 14.50
N LEU A 61 5.47 11.43 13.96
CA LEU A 61 5.66 11.14 12.55
C LEU A 61 4.56 11.78 11.69
N ARG A 62 3.31 11.68 12.13
CA ARG A 62 2.18 12.33 11.44
C ARG A 62 2.35 13.85 11.37
N LYS A 63 2.83 14.48 12.45
CA LYS A 63 3.12 15.91 12.47
C LYS A 63 4.25 16.24 11.50
N GLU A 64 5.37 15.52 11.55
CA GLU A 64 6.49 15.66 10.62
C GLU A 64 6.00 15.52 9.16
N PHE A 65 5.16 14.55 8.88
CA PHE A 65 4.59 14.35 7.55
C PHE A 65 3.78 15.58 7.09
N ASN A 66 2.84 16.06 7.89
CA ASN A 66 1.97 17.19 7.56
C ASN A 66 2.70 18.54 7.48
N GLU A 67 3.89 18.65 8.07
CA GLU A 67 4.75 19.83 7.93
C GLU A 67 5.54 19.83 6.60
N ASN A 68 5.74 18.66 5.98
CA ASN A 68 6.62 18.49 4.82
C ASN A 68 5.92 18.03 3.53
N ARG A 69 4.65 17.65 3.60
CA ARG A 69 3.86 17.15 2.47
C ARG A 69 2.59 17.99 2.28
N SER A 70 2.11 18.06 1.05
CA SER A 70 0.87 18.80 0.71
C SER A 70 -0.38 17.95 0.89
N ASN A 71 -0.27 16.64 0.66
CA ASN A 71 -1.36 15.71 0.94
C ASN A 71 -1.43 15.39 2.44
N PRO A 72 -2.62 15.21 3.01
CA PRO A 72 -2.76 15.01 4.45
C PRO A 72 -2.32 13.62 4.91
N CYS A 73 -1.72 13.58 6.10
CA CYS A 73 -1.54 12.37 6.87
C CYS A 73 -2.51 12.36 8.06
N MET A 74 -3.36 11.35 8.10
CA MET A 74 -4.38 11.13 9.14
C MET A 74 -3.85 10.20 10.25
N GLY A 75 -4.66 9.96 11.26
CA GLY A 75 -4.33 9.12 12.41
C GLY A 75 -4.50 7.63 12.12
N ASP A 76 -5.47 7.02 12.78
CA ASP A 76 -5.73 5.59 12.71
C ASP A 76 -6.43 5.20 11.40
N ALA A 77 -5.77 4.38 10.60
CA ALA A 77 -6.32 3.84 9.36
C ALA A 77 -7.50 2.87 9.58
N LEU A 78 -7.60 2.28 10.77
CA LEU A 78 -8.64 1.29 11.09
C LEU A 78 -9.95 1.96 11.54
N ASP A 79 -9.88 3.17 12.07
CA ASP A 79 -11.03 3.96 12.54
C ASP A 79 -11.22 5.21 11.68
N PHE A 80 -11.42 5.02 10.37
CA PHE A 80 -11.55 6.11 9.42
C PHE A 80 -12.74 5.92 8.48
N ASN A 81 -13.49 6.99 8.23
CA ASN A 81 -14.60 6.96 7.28
C ASN A 81 -14.12 7.22 5.84
N TYR A 82 -13.55 6.20 5.21
CA TYR A 82 -13.03 6.28 3.83
C TYR A 82 -14.05 6.74 2.82
N ILE A 83 -15.30 6.25 2.91
CA ILE A 83 -16.34 6.57 1.94
C ILE A 83 -16.63 8.06 1.94
N SER A 84 -16.90 8.65 3.12
CA SER A 84 -17.16 10.07 3.26
C SER A 84 -15.97 10.90 2.78
N TYR A 85 -14.76 10.51 3.22
CA TYR A 85 -13.55 11.23 2.81
C TYR A 85 -13.33 11.21 1.29
N PHE A 86 -13.52 10.07 0.64
CA PHE A 86 -13.33 9.95 -0.80
C PHE A 86 -14.38 10.75 -1.59
N GLU A 87 -15.63 10.78 -1.11
CA GLU A 87 -16.70 11.60 -1.69
C GLU A 87 -16.42 13.10 -1.53
N ASP A 88 -16.09 13.54 -0.32
CA ASP A 88 -15.82 14.94 0.01
C ASP A 88 -14.59 15.48 -0.74
N ASN A 89 -13.60 14.65 -1.03
CA ASN A 89 -12.36 15.00 -1.73
C ASN A 89 -12.35 14.58 -3.22
N SER A 90 -13.50 14.17 -3.75
CA SER A 90 -13.67 13.82 -5.18
C SER A 90 -12.71 12.74 -5.67
N PHE A 91 -12.44 11.73 -4.86
CA PHE A 91 -11.65 10.58 -5.29
C PHE A 91 -12.42 9.80 -6.38
N PRO A 92 -11.73 9.35 -7.44
CA PRO A 92 -12.36 8.54 -8.47
C PRO A 92 -12.74 7.15 -7.92
N LYS A 93 -13.74 6.51 -8.49
CA LYS A 93 -14.11 5.13 -8.10
C LYS A 93 -13.01 4.10 -8.45
N GLN A 94 -12.16 4.40 -9.40
CA GLN A 94 -10.92 3.69 -9.72
C GLN A 94 -9.74 4.56 -9.27
N ILE A 95 -9.19 4.28 -8.09
CA ILE A 95 -8.02 4.93 -7.51
C ILE A 95 -6.77 4.25 -8.09
N ASP A 96 -5.69 4.99 -8.27
CA ASP A 96 -4.51 4.46 -8.93
C ASP A 96 -3.68 3.54 -8.04
N TYR A 97 -3.52 3.86 -6.76
CA TYR A 97 -2.63 3.13 -5.88
C TYR A 97 -3.16 3.01 -4.45
N LEU A 98 -3.05 1.81 -3.89
CA LEU A 98 -3.19 1.51 -2.47
C LEU A 98 -1.89 0.88 -1.97
N GLN A 99 -1.26 1.52 -0.98
CA GLN A 99 -0.14 0.96 -0.24
C GLN A 99 -0.64 0.52 1.14
N VAL A 100 -0.31 -0.69 1.55
CA VAL A 100 -0.67 -1.25 2.85
C VAL A 100 0.58 -1.81 3.52
N ASP A 101 1.03 -1.10 4.54
CA ASP A 101 2.23 -1.42 5.30
C ASP A 101 2.06 -0.88 6.73
N ILE A 102 1.29 -1.58 7.55
CA ILE A 102 1.07 -1.20 8.94
C ILE A 102 1.85 -2.16 9.83
N ASP A 103 2.94 -1.69 10.36
CA ASP A 103 3.77 -2.42 11.30
C ASP A 103 2.97 -3.00 12.46
N ALA A 104 3.27 -4.24 12.83
CA ALA A 104 2.78 -4.81 14.08
C ALA A 104 3.35 -4.05 15.26
N GLY A 105 2.49 -3.66 16.20
CA GLY A 105 2.94 -3.08 17.46
C GLY A 105 3.73 -4.08 18.31
N TYR A 106 4.74 -3.60 19.02
CA TYR A 106 5.55 -4.41 19.93
C TYR A 106 5.37 -3.98 21.38
N LYS A 107 5.18 -4.97 22.26
CA LYS A 107 5.31 -4.76 23.69
C LYS A 107 6.77 -4.45 24.07
N LYS A 108 6.98 -3.75 25.17
CA LYS A 108 8.33 -3.41 25.69
C LYS A 108 9.29 -4.60 25.86
N ASN A 109 8.78 -5.83 25.85
CA ASN A 109 9.57 -7.07 25.96
C ASN A 109 9.91 -7.70 24.60
N GLY A 110 9.70 -6.97 23.48
CA GLY A 110 9.98 -7.45 22.13
C GLY A 110 8.99 -8.48 21.58
N ARG A 111 7.87 -8.73 22.27
CA ARG A 111 6.81 -9.60 21.76
C ARG A 111 5.76 -8.76 21.03
N PRO A 112 5.15 -9.32 19.96
CA PRO A 112 3.99 -8.67 19.34
C PRO A 112 2.95 -8.34 20.41
N ASP A 113 2.39 -7.14 20.38
CA ASP A 113 1.41 -6.66 21.37
C ASP A 113 0.01 -7.25 21.19
N GLY A 114 -0.18 -8.07 20.17
CA GLY A 114 -1.46 -8.62 19.73
C GLY A 114 -2.04 -7.91 18.51
N SER A 115 -1.35 -6.89 18.00
CA SER A 115 -1.68 -6.22 16.73
C SER A 115 -1.14 -7.00 15.50
N ALA A 116 -0.82 -8.28 15.64
CA ALA A 116 -0.63 -9.16 14.52
C ALA A 116 -1.84 -9.01 13.56
N TYR A 117 -1.56 -8.94 12.25
CA TYR A 117 -2.58 -8.72 11.21
C TYR A 117 -3.02 -7.26 11.00
N THR A 118 -2.27 -6.25 11.46
CA THR A 118 -2.63 -4.84 11.31
C THR A 118 -2.79 -4.44 9.84
N SER A 119 -1.86 -4.86 8.97
CA SER A 119 -2.00 -4.64 7.53
C SER A 119 -3.26 -5.29 6.94
N LEU A 120 -3.62 -6.50 7.38
CA LEU A 120 -4.87 -7.14 6.96
C LEU A 120 -6.10 -6.38 7.44
N HIS A 121 -6.10 -5.91 8.69
CA HIS A 121 -7.19 -5.08 9.19
C HIS A 121 -7.28 -3.75 8.43
N GLY A 122 -6.14 -3.14 8.09
CA GLY A 122 -6.08 -1.95 7.24
C GLY A 122 -6.71 -2.20 5.87
N LEU A 123 -6.33 -3.29 5.21
CA LEU A 123 -6.92 -3.68 3.92
C LEU A 123 -8.44 -3.87 4.01
N LEU A 124 -8.94 -4.49 5.08
CA LEU A 124 -10.37 -4.73 5.30
C LEU A 124 -11.15 -3.45 5.66
N ALA A 125 -10.50 -2.43 6.23
CA ALA A 125 -11.11 -1.15 6.52
C ALA A 125 -11.33 -0.31 5.25
N VAL A 126 -10.50 -0.50 4.22
CA VAL A 126 -10.65 0.17 2.92
C VAL A 126 -11.89 -0.38 2.19
N PRO A 127 -12.78 0.46 1.64
CA PRO A 127 -14.03 0.02 1.02
C PRO A 127 -13.84 -0.56 -0.39
N LEU A 128 -13.14 -1.69 -0.51
CA LEU A 128 -12.78 -2.36 -1.77
C LEU A 128 -14.00 -2.79 -2.62
N ASN A 129 -15.17 -2.90 -2.01
CA ASN A 129 -16.43 -3.18 -2.73
C ASN A 129 -17.02 -1.95 -3.45
N SER A 130 -16.65 -0.74 -3.01
CA SER A 130 -17.19 0.53 -3.52
C SER A 130 -16.18 1.33 -4.34
N TYR A 131 -14.90 1.08 -4.08
CA TYR A 131 -13.75 1.68 -4.76
C TYR A 131 -12.78 0.60 -5.17
N ARG A 132 -12.19 0.73 -6.34
CA ARG A 132 -11.15 -0.18 -6.81
C ARG A 132 -9.82 0.56 -6.88
N PHE A 133 -8.75 -0.22 -6.82
CA PHE A 133 -7.39 0.30 -6.94
C PHE A 133 -6.71 -0.35 -8.15
N THR A 134 -5.98 0.44 -8.94
CA THR A 134 -5.29 -0.09 -10.12
C THR A 134 -4.08 -0.92 -9.73
N VAL A 135 -3.36 -0.46 -8.71
CA VAL A 135 -2.21 -1.16 -8.11
C VAL A 135 -2.41 -1.24 -6.60
N ILE A 136 -2.10 -2.38 -6.01
CA ILE A 136 -2.05 -2.56 -4.56
C ILE A 136 -0.69 -3.17 -4.21
N THR A 137 0.03 -2.58 -3.26
CA THR A 137 1.18 -3.20 -2.61
C THR A 137 0.81 -3.52 -1.16
N PHE A 138 1.13 -4.73 -0.74
CA PHE A 138 0.76 -5.22 0.59
C PHE A 138 1.97 -5.85 1.26
N GLU A 139 2.41 -5.26 2.37
CA GLU A 139 3.46 -5.82 3.21
C GLU A 139 2.86 -6.76 4.26
N HIS A 140 3.35 -7.99 4.26
CA HIS A 140 2.89 -9.04 5.17
C HIS A 140 3.98 -9.54 6.11
N ASP A 141 5.26 -9.28 5.83
CA ASP A 141 6.39 -9.69 6.67
C ASP A 141 6.39 -11.15 7.12
N ALA A 142 5.92 -12.05 6.25
CA ALA A 142 5.77 -13.47 6.60
C ALA A 142 7.09 -14.16 6.92
N ASN A 143 8.21 -13.60 6.45
CA ASN A 143 9.57 -14.05 6.73
C ASN A 143 10.10 -13.58 8.10
N MET A 144 9.52 -12.55 8.67
CA MET A 144 10.02 -11.92 9.90
C MET A 144 9.21 -12.27 11.14
N TYR A 145 7.90 -12.45 11.00
CA TYR A 145 7.02 -12.59 12.15
C TYR A 145 6.19 -13.87 12.10
N TRP A 146 6.18 -14.56 13.22
CA TRP A 146 5.37 -15.76 13.41
C TRP A 146 3.88 -15.47 13.18
N ARG A 147 3.24 -16.25 12.31
CA ARG A 147 1.83 -16.14 11.87
C ARG A 147 1.53 -15.06 10.83
N ASN A 148 2.49 -14.29 10.37
CA ASN A 148 2.24 -13.39 9.25
C ASN A 148 2.02 -14.14 7.92
N ASP A 149 2.40 -15.42 7.86
CA ASP A 149 1.97 -16.35 6.82
C ASP A 149 0.44 -16.44 6.69
N VAL A 150 -0.29 -16.46 7.81
CA VAL A 150 -1.76 -16.42 7.81
C VAL A 150 -2.29 -15.10 7.23
N MET A 151 -1.70 -13.97 7.63
CA MET A 151 -2.06 -12.66 7.10
C MET A 151 -1.84 -12.60 5.59
N ARG A 152 -0.67 -13.07 5.13
CA ARG A 152 -0.32 -13.18 3.72
C ARG A 152 -1.35 -14.03 2.95
N ASP A 153 -1.67 -15.20 3.45
CA ASP A 153 -2.54 -16.14 2.74
C ASP A 153 -3.98 -15.63 2.69
N VAL A 154 -4.48 -15.04 3.78
CA VAL A 154 -5.84 -14.46 3.82
C VAL A 154 -5.96 -13.24 2.90
N GLN A 155 -4.96 -12.32 2.86
CA GLN A 155 -5.02 -11.20 1.92
C GLN A 155 -4.99 -11.68 0.46
N ARG A 156 -4.25 -12.76 0.16
CA ARG A 156 -4.24 -13.37 -1.18
C ARG A 156 -5.61 -13.89 -1.58
N GLU A 157 -6.29 -14.60 -0.71
CA GLU A 157 -7.66 -15.08 -0.96
C GLU A 157 -8.64 -13.92 -1.19
N ILE A 158 -8.53 -12.85 -0.40
CA ILE A 158 -9.39 -11.67 -0.53
C ILE A 158 -9.17 -10.99 -1.89
N LEU A 159 -7.92 -10.64 -2.22
CA LEU A 159 -7.62 -9.90 -3.44
C LEU A 159 -7.86 -10.73 -4.71
N ASP A 160 -7.56 -12.03 -4.69
CA ASP A 160 -7.91 -12.96 -5.77
C ASP A 160 -9.43 -13.03 -5.96
N SER A 161 -10.21 -13.19 -4.88
CA SER A 161 -11.68 -13.22 -4.94
C SER A 161 -12.28 -11.93 -5.50
N LEU A 162 -11.64 -10.79 -5.31
CA LEU A 162 -12.00 -9.51 -5.89
C LEU A 162 -11.54 -9.35 -7.34
N GLY A 163 -10.82 -10.33 -7.87
CA GLY A 163 -10.35 -10.40 -9.26
C GLY A 163 -9.10 -9.57 -9.54
N TYR A 164 -8.26 -9.34 -8.54
CA TYR A 164 -6.91 -8.79 -8.74
C TYR A 164 -5.93 -9.87 -9.20
N SER A 165 -4.88 -9.48 -9.90
CA SER A 165 -3.79 -10.37 -10.31
C SER A 165 -2.56 -10.13 -9.48
N LEU A 166 -2.03 -11.17 -8.82
CA LEU A 166 -0.76 -11.14 -8.09
C LEU A 166 0.39 -11.12 -9.11
N VAL A 167 1.22 -10.08 -9.06
CA VAL A 167 2.29 -9.83 -10.03
C VAL A 167 3.67 -10.00 -9.41
N VAL A 168 3.90 -9.40 -8.25
CA VAL A 168 5.15 -9.55 -7.51
C VAL A 168 4.87 -10.25 -6.19
N ARG A 169 5.72 -11.23 -5.88
CA ARG A 169 5.65 -12.04 -4.70
C ARG A 169 7.04 -12.15 -4.11
N THR A 170 7.24 -11.57 -2.94
CA THR A 170 8.49 -11.61 -2.19
C THR A 170 8.30 -12.33 -0.85
N GLU A 171 9.36 -12.42 -0.05
CA GLU A 171 9.29 -12.97 1.31
C GLU A 171 8.45 -12.09 2.26
N SER A 172 8.38 -10.77 2.00
CA SER A 172 7.71 -9.79 2.87
C SER A 172 6.53 -9.07 2.22
N GLU A 173 6.42 -9.07 0.88
CA GLU A 173 5.46 -8.25 0.16
C GLU A 173 4.78 -9.01 -0.99
N ASP A 174 3.53 -8.63 -1.27
CA ASP A 174 2.76 -9.01 -2.45
C ASP A 174 2.30 -7.75 -3.19
N TRP A 175 2.49 -7.70 -4.52
CA TRP A 175 2.03 -6.59 -5.35
C TRP A 175 1.00 -7.05 -6.37
N TRP A 176 -0.09 -6.35 -6.43
CA TRP A 176 -1.29 -6.70 -7.17
C TRP A 176 -1.66 -5.65 -8.20
N VAL A 177 -2.31 -6.09 -9.26
CA VAL A 177 -2.80 -5.23 -10.33
C VAL A 177 -4.27 -5.55 -10.62
N ASP A 178 -5.06 -4.52 -10.92
CA ASP A 178 -6.42 -4.72 -11.43
C ASP A 178 -6.37 -5.06 -12.94
N PRO A 179 -6.60 -6.31 -13.34
CA PRO A 179 -6.55 -6.72 -14.74
C PRO A 179 -7.68 -6.14 -15.59
N LYS A 180 -8.66 -5.48 -14.97
CA LYS A 180 -9.72 -4.75 -15.68
C LYS A 180 -9.23 -3.39 -16.20
N VAL A 181 -8.13 -2.89 -15.67
CA VAL A 181 -7.52 -1.59 -16.02
C VAL A 181 -6.22 -1.78 -16.79
N ILE A 182 -5.38 -2.70 -16.33
CA ILE A 182 -4.06 -2.96 -16.92
C ILE A 182 -4.09 -4.33 -17.60
N GLY A 183 -3.79 -4.36 -18.90
CA GLY A 183 -3.76 -5.60 -19.68
C GLY A 183 -2.62 -6.53 -19.28
N LEU A 184 -2.81 -7.84 -19.45
CA LEU A 184 -1.80 -8.86 -19.14
C LEU A 184 -0.43 -8.56 -19.80
N GLU A 185 -0.45 -8.09 -21.04
CA GLU A 185 0.78 -7.78 -21.81
C GLU A 185 1.62 -6.67 -21.14
N GLU A 186 0.99 -5.78 -20.39
CA GLU A 186 1.65 -4.67 -19.74
C GLU A 186 2.27 -5.09 -18.40
N TYR A 187 1.60 -5.94 -17.62
CA TYR A 187 2.11 -6.32 -16.29
C TYR A 187 2.86 -7.66 -16.27
N ARG A 188 2.71 -8.56 -17.24
CA ARG A 188 3.41 -9.86 -17.25
C ARG A 188 4.94 -9.76 -17.20
N LYS A 189 5.51 -8.66 -17.68
CA LYS A 189 6.97 -8.42 -17.65
C LYS A 189 7.51 -8.17 -16.24
N TYR A 190 6.62 -7.89 -15.28
CA TYR A 190 6.96 -7.68 -13.89
C TYR A 190 6.78 -8.92 -13.04
N PHE A 191 6.27 -10.05 -13.58
CA PHE A 191 6.11 -11.26 -12.79
C PHE A 191 7.43 -11.65 -12.14
N ARG A 192 7.40 -11.62 -10.82
CA ARG A 192 8.50 -11.99 -9.96
C ARG A 192 7.97 -12.77 -8.77
N TRP A 193 8.42 -14.00 -8.63
CA TRP A 193 8.04 -14.86 -7.53
C TRP A 193 9.32 -15.38 -6.88
N ASP A 194 9.80 -14.63 -5.90
CA ASP A 194 10.96 -15.01 -5.11
C ASP A 194 10.51 -16.04 -4.06
N HIS A 195 11.17 -17.18 -4.06
CA HIS A 195 10.99 -18.29 -3.14
C HIS A 195 9.55 -18.83 -3.04
N LEU A 196 9.28 -19.83 -3.87
CA LEU A 196 8.17 -20.77 -3.70
C LEU A 196 8.53 -21.85 -2.69
#